data_48827a824dbc2a7b0cbb32cd26c5bed6
#
_entry.id   48827a824dbc2a7b0cbb32cd26c5bed6
#
_cell.length_a   1.000
_cell.length_b   1.000
_cell.length_c   1.000
_cell.angle_alpha   90.00
_cell.angle_beta   90.00
_cell.angle_gamma   90.00
#
_symmetry.space_group_name_H-M   'P 1'
#
loop_
_entity.id
_entity.type
_entity.pdbx_description
1 polymer ?
#
loop_
_entity_poly.entity_id
_entity_poly.type
_entity_poly.pdbx_seq_one_letter_code
_entity_poly.pdbx_strand_id
1 'polypeptide(L)'
;LRYRWMQGTELASLARGVGRVVRDHGGLEPVFQGGRARGDDLGAGIVALRRAVMAGEGTDDWTALPRGLRYMLPHPASGSACKRWCMFMRWMVRPPHPGPDGIDLGIWSRSTSRLVIPLDTHVLRLSRFLRLTARRDGSWRTALQVTDALARIAPDDPLRYDFALAHLGISGLCKGGFHADVCPSCDLRAVCGEVPKKLRSTG
;
A
#
# COMPACT_ATOMS: atom_id res chain seq x y z
N LEU A 1 5.71 19.69 19.65
CA LEU A 1 5.63 18.26 19.35
C LEU A 1 6.04 18.00 17.90
N ARG A 2 6.88 17.02 17.68
CA ARG A 2 7.30 16.57 16.34
C ARG A 2 7.23 15.04 16.29
N TYR A 3 6.63 14.51 15.22
CA TYR A 3 6.60 13.07 14.95
C TYR A 3 7.18 12.78 13.58
N ARG A 4 8.40 12.21 13.53
CA ARG A 4 9.14 11.98 12.28
C ARG A 4 9.27 13.29 11.46
N TRP A 5 8.57 13.38 10.34
CA TRP A 5 8.60 14.52 9.40
C TRP A 5 7.47 15.52 9.64
N MET A 6 6.53 15.24 10.57
CA MET A 6 5.38 16.10 10.88
C MET A 6 5.64 17.00 12.07
N GLN A 7 5.29 18.26 11.95
CA GLN A 7 5.17 19.22 13.04
C GLN A 7 3.82 19.00 13.74
N GLY A 8 3.72 19.41 15.02
CA GLY A 8 2.46 19.32 15.77
C GLY A 8 1.31 20.11 15.11
N THR A 9 1.62 21.24 14.48
CA THR A 9 0.67 22.03 13.70
C THR A 9 0.13 21.27 12.49
N GLU A 10 0.97 20.55 11.75
CA GLU A 10 0.57 19.71 10.62
C GLU A 10 -0.32 18.54 11.07
N LEU A 11 0.01 17.93 12.22
CA LEU A 11 -0.81 16.87 12.79
C LEU A 11 -2.17 17.40 13.22
N ALA A 12 -2.22 18.58 13.86
CA ALA A 12 -3.47 19.24 14.24
C ALA A 12 -4.31 19.61 13.01
N SER A 13 -3.68 20.05 11.93
CA SER A 13 -4.34 20.33 10.66
C SER A 13 -4.95 19.07 10.05
N LEU A 14 -4.19 17.99 10.00
CA LEU A 14 -4.69 16.67 9.54
C LEU A 14 -5.92 16.24 10.37
N ALA A 15 -5.83 16.30 11.70
CA ALA A 15 -6.92 15.91 12.59
C ALA A 15 -8.19 16.77 12.36
N ARG A 16 -8.02 18.09 12.24
CA ARG A 16 -9.15 19.00 11.91
C ARG A 16 -9.76 18.68 10.55
N GLY A 17 -8.91 18.40 9.53
CA GLY A 17 -9.36 18.04 8.21
C GLY A 17 -10.19 16.75 8.21
N VAL A 18 -9.71 15.72 8.88
CA VAL A 18 -10.46 14.45 9.04
C VAL A 18 -11.78 14.70 9.78
N GLY A 19 -11.76 15.45 10.91
CA GLY A 19 -12.96 15.77 11.66
C GLY A 19 -13.98 16.56 10.84
N ARG A 20 -13.54 17.48 9.98
CA ARG A 20 -14.41 18.20 9.04
C ARG A 20 -15.06 17.24 8.05
N VAL A 21 -14.29 16.38 7.41
CA VAL A 21 -14.83 15.39 6.44
C VAL A 21 -15.86 14.47 7.11
N VAL A 22 -15.59 13.98 8.30
CA VAL A 22 -16.52 13.13 9.04
C VAL A 22 -17.84 13.87 9.34
N ARG A 23 -17.77 15.13 9.78
CA ARG A 23 -18.96 15.94 10.08
C ARG A 23 -19.75 16.30 8.82
N ASP A 24 -19.07 16.71 7.74
CA ASP A 24 -19.72 17.30 6.57
C ASP A 24 -20.21 16.23 5.58
N HIS A 25 -19.61 15.02 5.60
CA HIS A 25 -19.89 13.92 4.66
C HIS A 25 -20.31 12.62 5.35
N GLY A 26 -20.44 12.60 6.68
CA GLY A 26 -20.80 11.38 7.42
C GLY A 26 -19.68 10.34 7.55
N GLY A 27 -18.48 10.62 7.00
CA GLY A 27 -17.33 9.71 7.05
C GLY A 27 -16.35 9.92 5.92
N LEU A 28 -15.25 9.17 5.94
CA LEU A 28 -14.23 9.21 4.91
C LEU A 28 -14.63 8.38 3.66
N GLU A 29 -15.37 7.29 3.87
CA GLU A 29 -15.80 6.38 2.79
C GLU A 29 -16.65 7.09 1.73
N PRO A 30 -17.70 7.88 2.06
CA PRO A 30 -18.52 8.56 1.05
C PRO A 30 -17.70 9.46 0.12
N VAL A 31 -16.74 10.20 0.66
CA VAL A 31 -15.85 11.08 -0.13
C VAL A 31 -14.94 10.25 -1.04
N PHE A 32 -14.38 9.16 -0.51
CA PHE A 32 -13.54 8.25 -1.29
C PHE A 32 -14.34 7.61 -2.44
N GLN A 33 -15.54 7.11 -2.18
CA GLN A 33 -16.42 6.50 -3.19
C GLN A 33 -16.87 7.52 -4.24
N GLY A 34 -17.23 8.74 -3.83
CA GLY A 34 -17.60 9.83 -4.74
C GLY A 34 -16.48 10.22 -5.72
N GLY A 35 -15.22 10.19 -5.27
CA GLY A 35 -14.06 10.44 -6.12
C GLY A 35 -13.85 9.37 -7.20
N ARG A 36 -14.39 8.18 -6.99
CA ARG A 36 -14.30 7.04 -7.93
C ARG A 36 -15.44 6.94 -8.92
N ALA A 37 -16.46 7.79 -8.81
CA ALA A 37 -17.69 7.68 -9.60
C ALA A 37 -17.49 7.73 -11.14
N ARG A 38 -16.29 8.11 -11.61
CA ARG A 38 -15.93 8.18 -13.05
C ARG A 38 -15.06 7.01 -13.53
N GLY A 39 -14.90 5.96 -12.74
CA GLY A 39 -14.09 4.78 -13.03
C GLY A 39 -13.68 4.11 -11.73
N ASP A 40 -13.44 2.81 -11.76
CA ASP A 40 -13.06 2.07 -10.55
C ASP A 40 -11.58 2.30 -10.17
N ASP A 41 -11.14 3.54 -10.20
CA ASP A 41 -9.77 3.96 -9.93
C ASP A 41 -9.57 4.31 -8.45
N LEU A 42 -8.81 3.48 -7.74
CA LEU A 42 -8.41 3.72 -6.35
C LEU A 42 -7.66 5.04 -6.21
N GLY A 43 -6.83 5.39 -7.20
CA GLY A 43 -6.07 6.63 -7.21
C GLY A 43 -6.97 7.86 -7.20
N ALA A 44 -8.05 7.85 -7.96
CA ALA A 44 -9.04 8.95 -7.99
C ALA A 44 -9.73 9.11 -6.63
N GLY A 45 -10.11 8.00 -5.96
CA GLY A 45 -10.65 8.03 -4.60
C GLY A 45 -9.65 8.60 -3.57
N ILE A 46 -8.38 8.23 -3.66
CA ILE A 46 -7.30 8.78 -2.82
C ILE A 46 -7.16 10.29 -3.03
N VAL A 47 -7.19 10.76 -4.27
CA VAL A 47 -7.07 12.19 -4.60
C VAL A 47 -8.27 12.97 -4.02
N ALA A 48 -9.49 12.45 -4.19
CA ALA A 48 -10.70 13.08 -3.67
C ALA A 48 -10.66 13.19 -2.13
N LEU A 49 -10.36 12.08 -1.46
CA LEU A 49 -10.28 12.06 0.01
C LEU A 49 -9.18 12.98 0.52
N ARG A 50 -8.02 12.96 -0.10
CA ARG A 50 -6.91 13.84 0.23
C ARG A 50 -7.30 15.32 0.09
N ARG A 51 -7.94 15.70 -1.03
CA ARG A 51 -8.41 17.07 -1.26
C ARG A 51 -9.39 17.49 -0.18
N ALA A 52 -10.38 16.67 0.15
CA ALA A 52 -11.36 16.98 1.18
C ALA A 52 -10.71 17.15 2.56
N VAL A 53 -9.78 16.29 2.94
CA VAL A 53 -9.05 16.41 4.23
C VAL A 53 -8.19 17.67 4.26
N MET A 54 -7.59 18.09 3.15
CA MET A 54 -6.71 19.25 3.07
C MET A 54 -7.42 20.56 2.66
N ALA A 55 -8.73 20.57 2.48
CA ALA A 55 -9.48 21.75 2.02
C ALA A 55 -9.32 23.00 2.90
N GLY A 56 -8.87 22.86 4.17
CA GLY A 56 -8.58 23.98 5.06
C GLY A 56 -7.16 24.55 4.96
N GLU A 57 -6.30 24.03 4.09
CA GLU A 57 -4.91 24.48 3.97
C GLU A 57 -4.71 25.64 2.97
N GLY A 58 -5.80 26.16 2.40
CA GLY A 58 -5.77 27.33 1.52
C GLY A 58 -5.16 27.05 0.13
N THR A 59 -4.92 25.79 -0.22
CA THR A 59 -4.40 25.40 -1.54
C THR A 59 -4.92 24.04 -1.99
N ASP A 60 -5.27 23.94 -3.27
CA ASP A 60 -5.55 22.67 -3.96
C ASP A 60 -4.29 22.04 -4.56
N ASP A 61 -3.21 22.82 -4.66
CA ASP A 61 -1.92 22.32 -5.12
C ASP A 61 -1.25 21.46 -4.04
N TRP A 62 -1.22 20.15 -4.28
CA TRP A 62 -0.60 19.19 -3.37
C TRP A 62 0.91 19.42 -3.20
N THR A 63 1.59 20.09 -4.14
CA THR A 63 3.02 20.39 -4.07
C THR A 63 3.32 21.55 -3.12
N ALA A 64 2.36 22.44 -2.93
CA ALA A 64 2.44 23.58 -2.02
C ALA A 64 2.20 23.23 -0.55
N LEU A 65 1.64 22.05 -0.26
CA LEU A 65 1.43 21.60 1.12
C LEU A 65 2.73 21.44 1.89
N PRO A 66 2.74 21.65 3.21
CA PRO A 66 3.86 21.36 4.09
C PRO A 66 4.42 19.94 3.92
N ARG A 67 5.72 19.78 4.09
CA ARG A 67 6.43 18.51 3.85
C ARG A 67 5.84 17.34 4.63
N GLY A 68 5.47 17.55 5.88
CA GLY A 68 4.88 16.50 6.72
C GLY A 68 3.54 16.02 6.20
N LEU A 69 2.68 16.94 5.75
CA LEU A 69 1.38 16.61 5.15
C LEU A 69 1.55 15.89 3.81
N ARG A 70 2.47 16.32 2.95
CA ARG A 70 2.80 15.61 1.70
C ARG A 70 3.32 14.20 1.96
N TYR A 71 4.12 14.03 3.01
CA TYR A 71 4.64 12.73 3.41
C TYR A 71 3.54 11.81 3.97
N MET A 72 2.65 12.35 4.80
CA MET A 72 1.54 11.59 5.40
C MET A 72 0.47 11.20 4.37
N LEU A 73 0.12 12.12 3.49
CA LEU A 73 -0.91 11.99 2.48
C LEU A 73 -0.29 12.09 1.06
N PRO A 74 0.49 11.09 0.62
CA PRO A 74 1.15 11.13 -0.67
C PRO A 74 0.12 11.16 -1.81
N HIS A 75 0.46 11.88 -2.89
CA HIS A 75 -0.38 11.94 -4.09
C HIS A 75 0.08 10.87 -5.10
N PRO A 76 -0.83 10.13 -5.77
CA PRO A 76 -0.44 9.11 -6.77
C PRO A 76 0.45 9.67 -7.89
N ALA A 77 0.23 10.91 -8.32
CA ALA A 77 1.06 11.57 -9.34
C ALA A 77 2.44 12.03 -8.83
N SER A 78 2.75 11.88 -7.52
CA SER A 78 4.06 12.29 -6.95
C SER A 78 5.21 11.30 -7.21
N GLY A 79 4.96 10.24 -7.96
CA GLY A 79 5.91 9.12 -8.10
C GLY A 79 5.95 8.17 -6.92
N SER A 80 5.11 8.38 -5.89
CA SER A 80 5.00 7.51 -4.71
C SER A 80 4.09 6.31 -4.98
N ALA A 81 4.41 5.14 -4.40
CA ALA A 81 3.50 4.00 -4.35
C ALA A 81 2.29 4.21 -3.42
N CYS A 82 2.17 5.34 -2.76
CA CYS A 82 1.07 5.66 -1.84
C CYS A 82 0.85 4.61 -0.74
N LYS A 83 1.92 3.96 -0.26
CA LYS A 83 1.85 2.84 0.70
C LYS A 83 0.88 3.08 1.85
N ARG A 84 0.88 4.29 2.46
CA ARG A 84 0.01 4.60 3.61
C ARG A 84 -1.47 4.55 3.24
N TRP A 85 -1.82 5.07 2.08
CA TRP A 85 -3.18 4.97 1.55
C TRP A 85 -3.58 3.52 1.28
N CYS A 86 -2.69 2.74 0.66
CA CYS A 86 -2.95 1.32 0.40
C CYS A 86 -3.12 0.53 1.71
N MET A 87 -2.30 0.79 2.73
CA MET A 87 -2.47 0.20 4.06
C MET A 87 -3.79 0.62 4.71
N PHE A 88 -4.13 1.91 4.68
CA PHE A 88 -5.38 2.42 5.22
C PHE A 88 -6.58 1.77 4.52
N MET A 89 -6.58 1.69 3.19
CA MET A 89 -7.63 1.01 2.42
C MET A 89 -7.72 -0.47 2.77
N ARG A 90 -6.59 -1.16 2.91
CA ARG A 90 -6.55 -2.54 3.35
C ARG A 90 -7.28 -2.70 4.69
N TRP A 91 -6.91 -1.91 5.70
CA TRP A 91 -7.52 -1.98 7.02
C TRP A 91 -9.02 -1.70 7.02
N MET A 92 -9.46 -0.74 6.22
CA MET A 92 -10.89 -0.38 6.15
C MET A 92 -11.73 -1.41 5.43
N VAL A 93 -11.19 -2.10 4.43
CA VAL A 93 -11.94 -2.94 3.49
C VAL A 93 -11.83 -4.43 3.78
N ARG A 94 -10.62 -4.94 4.14
CA ARG A 94 -10.46 -6.37 4.40
C ARG A 94 -11.17 -6.76 5.69
N PRO A 95 -11.93 -7.87 5.67
CA PRO A 95 -12.58 -8.38 6.88
C PRO A 95 -11.53 -8.75 7.95
N PRO A 96 -11.88 -8.63 9.24
CA PRO A 96 -11.04 -9.08 10.32
C PRO A 96 -10.63 -10.54 10.13
N HIS A 97 -9.35 -10.83 10.28
CA HIS A 97 -8.82 -12.20 10.21
C HIS A 97 -8.14 -12.53 11.55
N PRO A 98 -8.42 -13.69 12.16
CA PRO A 98 -7.72 -14.16 13.36
C PRO A 98 -6.29 -14.58 12.99
N GLY A 99 -5.38 -13.65 12.95
CA GLY A 99 -3.99 -13.88 12.57
C GLY A 99 -3.08 -12.78 13.08
N PRO A 100 -1.75 -12.92 12.92
CA PRO A 100 -0.77 -11.96 13.41
C PRO A 100 -0.84 -10.60 12.69
N ASP A 101 -1.55 -10.50 11.58
CA ASP A 101 -1.80 -9.29 10.80
C ASP A 101 -3.12 -8.58 11.16
N GLY A 102 -3.76 -8.97 12.26
CA GLY A 102 -5.10 -8.63 12.75
C GLY A 102 -5.51 -7.17 12.94
N ILE A 103 -5.09 -6.27 12.03
CA ILE A 103 -5.47 -4.85 12.05
C ILE A 103 -6.61 -4.56 11.06
N ASP A 104 -6.98 -5.53 10.22
CA ASP A 104 -8.04 -5.36 9.22
C ASP A 104 -9.40 -5.24 9.92
N LEU A 105 -10.17 -4.19 9.60
CA LEU A 105 -11.42 -3.83 10.29
C LEU A 105 -12.67 -4.19 9.48
N GLY A 106 -12.58 -4.20 8.15
CA GLY A 106 -13.68 -4.56 7.26
C GLY A 106 -14.93 -3.68 7.38
N ILE A 107 -14.76 -2.40 7.71
CA ILE A 107 -15.88 -1.46 7.96
C ILE A 107 -16.32 -0.70 6.71
N TRP A 108 -15.57 -0.77 5.61
CA TRP A 108 -15.93 -0.18 4.32
C TRP A 108 -16.50 -1.24 3.37
N SER A 109 -17.56 -0.90 2.68
CA SER A 109 -18.35 -1.81 1.82
C SER A 109 -17.72 -2.09 0.44
N ARG A 110 -16.38 -2.03 0.32
CA ARG A 110 -15.66 -2.28 -0.93
C ARG A 110 -15.24 -3.75 -1.08
N SER A 111 -15.09 -4.19 -2.32
CA SER A 111 -14.49 -5.51 -2.62
C SER A 111 -12.97 -5.50 -2.38
N THR A 112 -12.44 -6.55 -1.78
CA THR A 112 -11.00 -6.78 -1.58
C THR A 112 -10.23 -6.89 -2.90
N SER A 113 -10.88 -7.39 -3.97
CA SER A 113 -10.30 -7.48 -5.32
C SER A 113 -9.86 -6.15 -5.92
N ARG A 114 -10.32 -5.03 -5.33
CA ARG A 114 -10.03 -3.66 -5.78
C ARG A 114 -8.96 -2.95 -4.97
N LEU A 115 -8.33 -3.65 -4.04
CA LEU A 115 -7.25 -3.11 -3.23
C LEU A 115 -5.93 -3.14 -4.00
N VAL A 116 -5.04 -2.19 -3.67
CA VAL A 116 -3.68 -2.11 -4.23
C VAL A 116 -2.68 -2.42 -3.13
N ILE A 117 -1.67 -3.23 -3.45
CA ILE A 117 -0.66 -3.66 -2.49
C ILE A 117 0.09 -2.48 -1.87
N PRO A 118 0.30 -2.46 -0.54
CA PRO A 118 1.13 -1.47 0.14
C PRO A 118 2.61 -1.67 -0.21
N LEU A 119 3.05 -1.18 -1.36
CA LEU A 119 4.39 -1.39 -1.87
C LEU A 119 5.43 -0.59 -1.08
N ASP A 120 6.32 -1.29 -0.38
CA ASP A 120 7.53 -0.73 0.21
C ASP A 120 8.80 -1.33 -0.42
N THR A 121 9.96 -1.01 0.13
CA THR A 121 11.26 -1.50 -0.38
C THR A 121 11.41 -3.01 -0.24
N HIS A 122 10.85 -3.62 0.80
CA HIS A 122 10.89 -5.06 1.02
C HIS A 122 9.96 -5.79 0.05
N VAL A 123 8.71 -5.35 -0.02
CA VAL A 123 7.70 -5.91 -0.94
C VAL A 123 8.15 -5.72 -2.40
N LEU A 124 8.69 -4.55 -2.77
CA LEU A 124 9.22 -4.30 -4.12
C LEU A 124 10.36 -5.27 -4.46
N ARG A 125 11.32 -5.45 -3.55
CA ARG A 125 12.45 -6.37 -3.73
C ARG A 125 11.96 -7.81 -3.96
N LEU A 126 11.08 -8.30 -3.10
CA LEU A 126 10.52 -9.65 -3.20
C LEU A 126 9.66 -9.82 -4.44
N SER A 127 8.84 -8.81 -4.79
CA SER A 127 8.05 -8.83 -6.02
C SER A 127 8.92 -8.98 -7.27
N ARG A 128 10.13 -8.41 -7.27
CA ARG A 128 11.09 -8.59 -8.36
C ARG A 128 11.67 -10.00 -8.36
N PHE A 129 12.05 -10.54 -7.20
CA PHE A 129 12.56 -11.89 -7.06
C PHE A 129 11.54 -12.95 -7.50
N LEU A 130 10.27 -12.71 -7.21
CA LEU A 130 9.16 -13.56 -7.63
C LEU A 130 8.66 -13.25 -9.05
N ARG A 131 9.30 -12.32 -9.77
CA ARG A 131 8.96 -11.91 -11.14
C ARG A 131 7.53 -11.35 -11.29
N LEU A 132 6.97 -10.80 -10.23
CA LEU A 132 5.70 -10.09 -10.28
C LEU A 132 5.85 -8.73 -10.98
N THR A 133 7.06 -8.17 -10.98
CA THR A 133 7.43 -6.95 -11.70
C THR A 133 8.91 -6.96 -12.10
N ALA A 134 9.23 -6.31 -13.21
CA ALA A 134 10.62 -6.00 -13.59
C ALA A 134 11.03 -4.57 -13.16
N ARG A 135 10.09 -3.76 -12.70
CA ARG A 135 10.34 -2.37 -12.31
C ARG A 135 11.18 -2.28 -11.03
N ARG A 136 11.97 -1.19 -10.93
CA ARG A 136 12.88 -0.95 -9.79
C ARG A 136 12.44 0.25 -8.93
N ASP A 137 11.46 1.01 -9.40
CA ASP A 137 10.94 2.18 -8.70
C ASP A 137 9.74 1.82 -7.81
N GLY A 138 9.59 2.54 -6.70
CA GLY A 138 8.48 2.43 -5.76
C GLY A 138 7.34 3.38 -6.13
N SER A 139 6.90 3.39 -7.39
CA SER A 139 5.83 4.25 -7.87
C SER A 139 4.44 3.59 -7.76
N TRP A 140 3.41 4.42 -7.90
CA TRP A 140 2.01 3.97 -8.02
C TRP A 140 1.83 2.94 -9.14
N ARG A 141 2.44 3.21 -10.30
CA ARG A 141 2.41 2.31 -11.45
C ARG A 141 3.01 0.94 -11.14
N THR A 142 4.09 0.90 -10.35
CA THR A 142 4.70 -0.36 -9.91
C THR A 142 3.79 -1.10 -8.93
N ALA A 143 3.15 -0.38 -8.00
CA ALA A 143 2.19 -0.98 -7.07
C ALA A 143 1.01 -1.62 -7.82
N LEU A 144 0.45 -0.94 -8.81
CA LEU A 144 -0.60 -1.50 -9.68
C LEU A 144 -0.12 -2.76 -10.40
N GLN A 145 1.06 -2.73 -11.03
CA GLN A 145 1.60 -3.89 -11.75
C GLN A 145 1.80 -5.12 -10.84
N VAL A 146 2.31 -4.92 -9.63
CA VAL A 146 2.45 -6.01 -8.65
C VAL A 146 1.09 -6.53 -8.22
N THR A 147 0.13 -5.64 -7.99
CA THR A 147 -1.24 -6.01 -7.65
C THR A 147 -1.90 -6.84 -8.74
N ASP A 148 -1.77 -6.43 -10.01
CA ASP A 148 -2.29 -7.17 -11.15
C ASP A 148 -1.66 -8.57 -11.27
N ALA A 149 -0.37 -8.68 -10.96
CA ALA A 149 0.29 -9.98 -10.93
C ALA A 149 -0.23 -10.88 -9.80
N LEU A 150 -0.48 -10.33 -8.63
CA LEU A 150 -1.09 -11.05 -7.50
C LEU A 150 -2.56 -11.39 -7.73
N ALA A 151 -3.32 -10.52 -8.42
CA ALA A 151 -4.71 -10.78 -8.78
C ALA A 151 -4.88 -11.97 -9.73
N ARG A 152 -3.86 -12.31 -10.53
CA ARG A 152 -3.87 -13.55 -11.32
C ARG A 152 -3.76 -14.81 -10.46
N ILE A 153 -3.23 -14.70 -9.24
CA ILE A 153 -3.07 -15.80 -8.29
C ILE A 153 -4.26 -15.85 -7.31
N ALA A 154 -4.71 -14.70 -6.84
CA ALA A 154 -5.81 -14.54 -5.91
C ALA A 154 -6.75 -13.40 -6.38
N PRO A 155 -7.68 -13.68 -7.33
CA PRO A 155 -8.52 -12.65 -7.94
C PRO A 155 -9.43 -11.93 -6.94
N ASP A 156 -9.91 -12.64 -5.93
CA ASP A 156 -10.82 -12.10 -4.92
C ASP A 156 -10.11 -11.23 -3.87
N ASP A 157 -8.83 -11.50 -3.62
CA ASP A 157 -8.01 -10.76 -2.66
C ASP A 157 -6.53 -10.72 -3.07
N PRO A 158 -6.11 -9.80 -3.94
CA PRO A 158 -4.72 -9.64 -4.36
C PRO A 158 -3.76 -9.35 -3.20
N LEU A 159 -4.27 -8.86 -2.06
CA LEU A 159 -3.47 -8.55 -0.88
C LEU A 159 -3.34 -9.72 0.09
N ARG A 160 -3.85 -10.90 -0.24
CA ARG A 160 -3.77 -12.10 0.59
C ARG A 160 -2.35 -12.43 1.05
N TYR A 161 -1.36 -12.13 0.21
CA TYR A 161 0.05 -12.42 0.48
C TYR A 161 0.87 -11.22 0.98
N ASP A 162 0.24 -10.05 1.15
CA ASP A 162 0.93 -8.81 1.52
C ASP A 162 1.71 -8.95 2.83
N PHE A 163 1.06 -9.48 3.88
CA PHE A 163 1.68 -9.67 5.18
C PHE A 163 2.88 -10.63 5.09
N ALA A 164 2.73 -11.77 4.43
CA ALA A 164 3.81 -12.76 4.28
C ALA A 164 5.01 -12.18 3.51
N LEU A 165 4.76 -11.44 2.42
CA LEU A 165 5.81 -10.77 1.66
C LEU A 165 6.52 -9.70 2.49
N ALA A 166 5.76 -8.86 3.21
CA ALA A 166 6.34 -7.84 4.06
C ALA A 166 7.22 -8.46 5.18
N HIS A 167 6.70 -9.47 5.88
CA HIS A 167 7.41 -10.16 6.97
C HIS A 167 8.66 -10.88 6.51
N LEU A 168 8.61 -11.61 5.40
CA LEU A 168 9.77 -12.27 4.83
C LEU A 168 10.89 -11.25 4.51
N GLY A 169 10.52 -10.04 4.10
CA GLY A 169 11.48 -8.97 3.84
C GLY A 169 12.01 -8.27 5.10
N ILE A 170 11.16 -8.09 6.12
CA ILE A 170 11.51 -7.36 7.35
C ILE A 170 12.27 -8.24 8.35
N SER A 171 11.91 -9.53 8.46
CA SER A 171 12.52 -10.48 9.39
C SER A 171 13.99 -10.82 9.09
N GLY A 172 14.48 -10.41 7.91
CA GLY A 172 15.84 -10.76 7.48
C GLY A 172 15.99 -12.20 6.97
N LEU A 173 14.91 -13.00 6.96
CA LEU A 173 14.91 -14.34 6.37
C LEU A 173 15.29 -14.31 4.90
N CYS A 174 14.81 -13.31 4.15
CA CYS A 174 15.30 -13.03 2.80
C CYS A 174 16.37 -11.92 2.84
N LYS A 175 17.62 -12.30 2.72
CA LYS A 175 18.79 -11.38 2.79
C LYS A 175 19.04 -10.55 1.51
N GLY A 176 18.26 -10.77 0.46
CA GLY A 176 18.40 -10.04 -0.82
C GLY A 176 19.46 -10.66 -1.74
N GLY A 177 19.06 -11.50 -2.66
CA GLY A 177 19.92 -12.29 -3.52
C GLY A 177 20.00 -13.75 -3.08
N PHE A 178 20.83 -14.54 -3.77
CA PHE A 178 21.03 -15.96 -3.41
C PHE A 178 22.01 -16.10 -2.24
N HIS A 179 21.60 -16.82 -1.22
CA HIS A 179 22.41 -17.18 -0.03
C HIS A 179 22.37 -18.69 0.17
N ALA A 180 23.53 -19.34 0.15
CA ALA A 180 23.65 -20.80 0.19
C ALA A 180 23.20 -21.42 1.53
N ASP A 181 23.19 -20.65 2.59
CA ASP A 181 22.76 -21.02 3.96
C ASP A 181 21.25 -20.89 4.19
N VAL A 182 20.54 -20.13 3.35
CA VAL A 182 19.11 -19.82 3.54
C VAL A 182 18.25 -20.30 2.39
N CYS A 183 18.66 -20.00 1.14
CA CYS A 183 17.80 -20.22 -0.03
C CYS A 183 17.44 -21.68 -0.32
N PRO A 184 18.29 -22.70 -0.03
CA PRO A 184 17.92 -24.10 -0.23
C PRO A 184 16.72 -24.58 0.59
N SER A 185 16.52 -24.01 1.81
CA SER A 185 15.38 -24.33 2.70
C SER A 185 14.21 -23.37 2.57
N CYS A 186 14.27 -22.40 1.66
CA CYS A 186 13.22 -21.41 1.48
C CYS A 186 12.03 -21.99 0.71
N ASP A 187 10.81 -21.83 1.22
CA ASP A 187 9.57 -22.28 0.57
C ASP A 187 9.34 -21.65 -0.81
N LEU A 188 9.89 -20.46 -1.04
CA LEU A 188 9.78 -19.75 -2.31
C LEU A 188 10.90 -20.10 -3.32
N ARG A 189 11.80 -21.05 -2.99
CA ARG A 189 12.98 -21.37 -3.83
C ARG A 189 12.61 -21.75 -5.27
N ALA A 190 11.52 -22.49 -5.44
CA ALA A 190 11.10 -22.99 -6.76
C ALA A 190 10.74 -21.86 -7.74
N VAL A 191 10.19 -20.77 -7.23
CA VAL A 191 9.69 -19.61 -8.01
C VAL A 191 10.61 -18.39 -7.94
N CYS A 192 11.58 -18.38 -7.01
CA CYS A 192 12.47 -17.25 -6.79
C CYS A 192 13.48 -17.08 -7.94
N GLY A 193 13.54 -15.87 -8.53
CA GLY A 193 14.46 -15.53 -9.61
C GLY A 193 15.94 -15.57 -9.22
N GLU A 194 16.24 -15.32 -7.95
CA GLU A 194 17.62 -15.28 -7.42
C GLU A 194 18.22 -16.66 -7.17
N VAL A 195 17.39 -17.69 -7.02
CA VAL A 195 17.87 -19.08 -6.83
C VAL A 195 18.34 -19.63 -8.18
N PRO A 196 19.56 -20.22 -8.27
CA PRO A 196 20.03 -20.88 -9.48
C PRO A 196 19.07 -21.97 -9.97
N LYS A 197 18.85 -22.07 -11.28
CA LYS A 197 17.87 -23.00 -11.88
C LYS A 197 18.04 -24.43 -11.39
N LYS A 198 19.29 -24.90 -11.26
CA LYS A 198 19.63 -26.26 -10.79
C LYS A 198 19.16 -26.55 -9.35
N LEU A 199 18.90 -25.53 -8.53
CA LEU A 199 18.46 -25.67 -7.14
C LEU A 199 16.94 -25.45 -6.96
N ARG A 200 16.22 -25.08 -8.03
CA ARG A 200 14.76 -24.85 -7.96
C ARG A 200 13.97 -26.16 -8.04
N SER A 201 14.51 -27.16 -8.69
CA SER A 201 13.82 -28.42 -9.05
C SER A 201 14.05 -29.58 -8.07
N THR A 202 14.76 -29.38 -6.97
CA THR A 202 15.00 -30.44 -5.97
C THR A 202 13.98 -30.31 -4.85
N GLY A 203 12.88 -31.05 -4.97
CA GLY A 203 11.85 -31.22 -3.94
C GLY A 203 10.56 -31.72 -4.55
#